data_a38f05e0c2c2abefd68b8e3026d34d41
#
_entry.id   a38f05e0c2c2abefd68b8e3026d34d41
#
_cell.length_a   1.000
_cell.length_b   1.000
_cell.length_c   1.000
_cell.angle_alpha   90.00
_cell.angle_beta   90.00
_cell.angle_gamma   90.00
#
_symmetry.space_group_name_H-M   'P 1'
#
loop_
_entity.id
_entity.type
_entity.pdbx_description
1 polymer ?
#
loop_
_entity_poly.entity_id
_entity_poly.type
_entity_poly.pdbx_seq_one_letter_code
_entity_poly.pdbx_strand_id
1 'polypeptide(L)'
;THCISSAASDVYKRQFLSFCKFTTVTDWKWKGLQNYSRIFFVNGKLDTTFIHSLWYTALFTVVSVLIINVISFFIAMALTKGIRGTNLFRTVFFLPNLIGGIVLSYIWLMIFNSVLSNFSKTIVSTQWYAFWGMIIVVCWQQIGYMMIIYIAGIQNIPGELIEAAKIDGANSWQLLRYVTLPMLMPTITICTFLTLTNGFKLFDQNFALTGGNPAKMSQLLALNIYDTMYGTTGWQGVGQAKAVIFFILVAVIALIQNKLT
;
A
#
# COMPACT_ATOMS: atom_id res chain seq x y z
N THR A 1 1.20 30.85 -5.10
CA THR A 1 -0.24 30.78 -5.44
C THR A 1 -0.47 30.19 -6.83
N HIS A 2 0.33 30.50 -7.86
CA HIS A 2 0.17 29.97 -9.22
C HIS A 2 0.35 28.45 -9.32
N CYS A 3 1.24 27.84 -8.53
CA CYS A 3 1.50 26.38 -8.57
C CYS A 3 0.34 25.57 -7.99
N ILE A 4 -0.37 26.08 -6.98
CA ILE A 4 -1.53 25.42 -6.37
C ILE A 4 -2.75 25.51 -7.31
N SER A 5 -2.94 26.64 -8.01
CA SER A 5 -4.05 26.80 -8.94
C SER A 5 -3.90 25.91 -10.19
N SER A 6 -2.68 25.70 -10.69
CA SER A 6 -2.43 24.81 -11.82
C SER A 6 -2.65 23.34 -11.43
N ALA A 7 -2.19 22.91 -10.26
CA ALA A 7 -2.41 21.55 -9.77
C ALA A 7 -3.91 21.24 -9.54
N ALA A 8 -4.66 22.18 -8.96
CA ALA A 8 -6.11 22.03 -8.80
C ALA A 8 -6.81 21.94 -10.16
N SER A 9 -6.46 22.81 -11.12
CA SER A 9 -7.04 22.78 -12.48
C SER A 9 -6.74 21.45 -13.19
N ASP A 10 -5.60 20.84 -12.96
CA ASP A 10 -5.23 19.55 -13.54
C ASP A 10 -6.04 18.39 -12.95
N VAL A 11 -6.36 18.42 -11.66
CA VAL A 11 -7.23 17.42 -11.02
C VAL A 11 -8.65 17.50 -11.60
N TYR A 12 -9.23 18.68 -11.71
CA TYR A 12 -10.56 18.85 -12.29
C TYR A 12 -10.61 18.45 -13.76
N LYS A 13 -9.59 18.79 -14.56
CA LYS A 13 -9.49 18.37 -15.96
C LYS A 13 -9.46 16.85 -16.09
N ARG A 14 -8.71 16.15 -15.23
CA ARG A 14 -8.65 14.69 -15.23
C ARG A 14 -9.99 14.06 -14.83
N GLN A 15 -10.70 14.62 -13.86
CA GLN A 15 -12.05 14.16 -13.51
C GLN A 15 -13.02 14.37 -14.67
N PHE A 16 -12.99 15.51 -15.35
CA PHE A 16 -13.79 15.78 -16.54
C PHE A 16 -13.49 14.78 -17.67
N LEU A 17 -12.21 14.44 -17.90
CA LEU A 17 -11.80 13.50 -18.92
C LEU A 17 -12.32 12.08 -18.69
N SER A 18 -12.73 11.73 -17.46
CA SER A 18 -13.36 10.44 -17.16
C SER A 18 -14.71 10.26 -17.89
N PHE A 19 -15.38 11.36 -18.25
CA PHE A 19 -16.62 11.36 -19.03
C PHE A 19 -16.38 11.48 -20.54
N CYS A 20 -15.13 11.56 -20.96
CA CYS A 20 -14.75 11.78 -22.35
C CYS A 20 -14.03 10.57 -22.95
N LYS A 21 -14.17 10.37 -24.26
CA LYS A 21 -13.24 9.54 -25.02
C LYS A 21 -12.15 10.45 -25.54
N PHE A 22 -10.89 10.14 -25.24
CA PHE A 22 -9.73 10.91 -25.67
C PHE A 22 -8.54 9.97 -25.93
N THR A 23 -7.61 10.42 -26.75
CA THR A 23 -6.28 9.82 -26.94
C THR A 23 -5.20 10.79 -26.48
N THR A 24 -5.43 12.08 -26.72
CA THR A 24 -4.60 13.18 -26.21
C THR A 24 -5.51 14.15 -25.44
N VAL A 25 -4.95 14.91 -24.52
CA VAL A 25 -5.71 15.82 -23.63
C VAL A 25 -6.42 16.92 -24.44
N THR A 26 -5.98 17.19 -25.67
CA THR A 26 -6.52 18.20 -26.58
C THR A 26 -7.64 17.69 -27.49
N ASP A 27 -7.68 16.37 -27.76
CA ASP A 27 -8.70 15.75 -28.64
C ASP A 27 -9.62 14.87 -27.80
N TRP A 28 -10.71 15.44 -27.33
CA TRP A 28 -11.68 14.76 -26.50
C TRP A 28 -13.10 14.87 -27.06
N LYS A 29 -13.87 13.79 -26.90
CA LYS A 29 -15.29 13.76 -27.26
C LYS A 29 -16.11 13.33 -26.06
N TRP A 30 -17.11 14.09 -25.70
CA TRP A 30 -18.00 13.78 -24.59
C TRP A 30 -18.74 12.46 -24.82
N LYS A 31 -18.72 11.58 -23.84
CA LYS A 31 -19.36 10.24 -23.85
C LYS A 31 -20.27 10.00 -22.64
N GLY A 32 -20.40 10.96 -21.74
CA GLY A 32 -21.17 10.82 -20.51
C GLY A 32 -20.70 9.61 -19.67
N LEU A 33 -21.62 8.81 -19.16
CA LEU A 33 -21.33 7.67 -18.29
C LEU A 33 -20.86 6.38 -19.01
N GLN A 34 -20.66 6.43 -20.35
CA GLN A 34 -20.27 5.23 -21.10
C GLN A 34 -18.93 4.63 -20.65
N ASN A 35 -17.99 5.47 -20.21
CA ASN A 35 -16.71 4.99 -19.69
C ASN A 35 -16.90 4.17 -18.39
N TYR A 36 -17.79 4.60 -17.52
CA TYR A 36 -18.13 3.90 -16.29
C TYR A 36 -18.85 2.58 -16.55
N SER A 37 -19.77 2.55 -17.51
CA SER A 37 -20.42 1.30 -17.95
C SER A 37 -19.41 0.32 -18.54
N ARG A 38 -18.40 0.80 -19.29
CA ARG A 38 -17.34 -0.01 -19.89
C ARG A 38 -16.36 -0.59 -18.88
N ILE A 39 -16.31 -0.10 -17.65
CA ILE A 39 -15.52 -0.72 -16.58
C ILE A 39 -16.02 -2.14 -16.29
N PHE A 40 -17.35 -2.31 -16.35
CA PHE A 40 -18.02 -3.57 -15.99
C PHE A 40 -18.48 -4.38 -17.20
N PHE A 41 -18.77 -3.72 -18.33
CA PHE A 41 -19.30 -4.37 -19.52
C PHE A 41 -18.44 -4.05 -20.75
N VAL A 42 -17.81 -5.10 -21.28
CA VAL A 42 -17.00 -5.02 -22.51
C VAL A 42 -17.67 -5.90 -23.58
N ASN A 43 -18.07 -5.29 -24.70
CA ASN A 43 -18.75 -5.98 -25.81
C ASN A 43 -19.98 -6.78 -25.37
N GLY A 44 -20.76 -6.26 -24.42
CA GLY A 44 -21.97 -6.91 -23.90
C GLY A 44 -21.70 -8.06 -22.91
N LYS A 45 -20.44 -8.34 -22.59
CA LYS A 45 -20.04 -9.33 -21.56
C LYS A 45 -19.56 -8.63 -20.30
N LEU A 46 -19.84 -9.21 -19.14
CA LEU A 46 -19.35 -8.72 -17.85
C LEU A 46 -17.83 -8.92 -17.76
N ASP A 47 -17.10 -7.81 -17.57
CA ASP A 47 -15.66 -7.85 -17.27
C ASP A 47 -15.44 -7.76 -15.76
N THR A 48 -15.03 -8.86 -15.18
CA THR A 48 -14.77 -8.94 -13.73
C THR A 48 -13.35 -8.51 -13.34
N THR A 49 -12.51 -8.16 -14.31
CA THR A 49 -11.08 -7.88 -14.08
C THR A 49 -10.87 -6.74 -13.09
N PHE A 50 -11.68 -5.67 -13.20
CA PHE A 50 -11.59 -4.54 -12.28
C PHE A 50 -12.03 -4.91 -10.86
N ILE A 51 -13.14 -5.66 -10.73
CA ILE A 51 -13.66 -6.12 -9.42
C ILE A 51 -12.64 -7.06 -8.77
N HIS A 52 -12.06 -7.97 -9.55
CA HIS A 52 -11.01 -8.87 -9.07
C HIS A 52 -9.78 -8.09 -8.56
N SER A 53 -9.30 -7.10 -9.34
CA SER A 53 -8.16 -6.27 -8.94
C SER A 53 -8.46 -5.45 -7.69
N LEU A 54 -9.70 -4.97 -7.52
CA LEU A 54 -10.14 -4.25 -6.33
C LEU A 54 -10.13 -5.17 -5.09
N TRP A 55 -10.73 -6.35 -5.21
CA TRP A 55 -10.75 -7.32 -4.11
C TRP A 55 -9.35 -7.80 -3.74
N TYR A 56 -8.53 -8.10 -4.76
CA TYR A 56 -7.16 -8.54 -4.57
C TYR A 56 -6.32 -7.45 -3.88
N THR A 57 -6.51 -6.18 -4.26
CA THR A 57 -5.85 -5.04 -3.61
C THR A 57 -6.31 -4.88 -2.16
N ALA A 58 -7.60 -5.03 -1.88
CA ALA A 58 -8.12 -4.95 -0.52
C ALA A 58 -7.53 -6.06 0.37
N LEU A 59 -7.53 -7.31 -0.12
CA LEU A 59 -6.93 -8.44 0.59
C LEU A 59 -5.44 -8.23 0.84
N PHE A 60 -4.70 -7.83 -0.21
CA PHE A 60 -3.27 -7.53 -0.12
C PHE A 60 -2.99 -6.44 0.92
N THR A 61 -3.75 -5.36 0.88
CA THR A 61 -3.59 -4.23 1.79
C THR A 61 -3.86 -4.62 3.24
N VAL A 62 -4.94 -5.35 3.51
CA VAL A 62 -5.27 -5.83 4.87
C VAL A 62 -4.15 -6.70 5.43
N VAL A 63 -3.69 -7.68 4.64
CA VAL A 63 -2.60 -8.60 5.06
C VAL A 63 -1.30 -7.83 5.30
N SER A 64 -0.92 -6.93 4.39
CA SER A 64 0.31 -6.14 4.53
C SER A 64 0.24 -5.18 5.72
N VAL A 65 -0.89 -4.50 5.94
CA VAL A 65 -1.10 -3.63 7.11
C VAL A 65 -0.90 -4.40 8.42
N LEU A 66 -1.52 -5.57 8.55
CA LEU A 66 -1.39 -6.40 9.75
C LEU A 66 0.07 -6.83 9.98
N ILE A 67 0.72 -7.38 8.96
CA ILE A 67 2.09 -7.90 9.08
C ILE A 67 3.07 -6.76 9.39
N ILE A 68 3.01 -5.66 8.63
CA ILE A 68 3.94 -4.54 8.79
C ILE A 68 3.80 -3.92 10.17
N ASN A 69 2.58 -3.59 10.61
CA ASN A 69 2.38 -2.93 11.90
C ASN A 69 2.76 -3.84 13.08
N VAL A 70 2.36 -5.12 13.04
CA VAL A 70 2.71 -6.08 14.10
C VAL A 70 4.21 -6.25 14.21
N ILE A 71 4.90 -6.53 13.10
CA ILE A 71 6.35 -6.76 13.12
C ILE A 71 7.10 -5.47 13.52
N SER A 72 6.73 -4.32 12.95
CA SER A 72 7.36 -3.02 13.27
C SER A 72 7.20 -2.67 14.74
N PHE A 73 6.01 -2.88 15.31
CA PHE A 73 5.73 -2.65 16.72
C PHE A 73 6.62 -3.52 17.63
N PHE A 74 6.71 -4.84 17.36
CA PHE A 74 7.55 -5.73 18.19
C PHE A 74 9.04 -5.40 18.06
N ILE A 75 9.53 -5.06 16.86
CA ILE A 75 10.93 -4.63 16.69
C ILE A 75 11.17 -3.32 17.45
N ALA A 76 10.25 -2.33 17.35
CA ALA A 76 10.35 -1.08 18.07
C ALA A 76 10.40 -1.30 19.60
N MET A 77 9.52 -2.13 20.12
CA MET A 77 9.52 -2.53 21.54
C MET A 77 10.84 -3.19 21.97
N ALA A 78 11.42 -4.03 21.13
CA ALA A 78 12.71 -4.65 21.42
C ALA A 78 13.84 -3.59 21.45
N LEU A 79 13.90 -2.72 20.44
CA LEU A 79 14.95 -1.71 20.30
C LEU A 79 14.86 -0.56 21.32
N THR A 80 13.72 -0.35 21.97
CA THR A 80 13.56 0.65 23.03
C THR A 80 14.03 0.16 24.41
N LYS A 81 14.32 -1.14 24.57
CA LYS A 81 14.84 -1.72 25.82
C LYS A 81 16.34 -1.49 26.06
N GLY A 82 17.00 -0.64 25.29
CA GLY A 82 18.41 -0.30 25.51
C GLY A 82 19.41 -1.35 25.04
N ILE A 83 19.11 -2.10 23.99
CA ILE A 83 20.02 -3.09 23.39
C ILE A 83 21.27 -2.38 22.85
N ARG A 84 22.46 -2.95 23.08
CA ARG A 84 23.71 -2.43 22.50
C ARG A 84 23.63 -2.45 20.98
N GLY A 85 23.97 -1.32 20.31
CA GLY A 85 23.92 -1.21 18.85
C GLY A 85 22.55 -0.83 18.27
N THR A 86 21.60 -0.37 19.08
CA THR A 86 20.25 0.03 18.64
C THR A 86 20.25 0.95 17.39
N ASN A 87 21.20 1.90 17.33
CA ASN A 87 21.29 2.81 16.19
C ASN A 87 21.69 2.08 14.89
N LEU A 88 22.55 1.08 14.96
CA LEU A 88 22.91 0.26 13.81
C LEU A 88 21.70 -0.53 13.31
N PHE A 89 20.95 -1.17 14.22
CA PHE A 89 19.72 -1.88 13.85
C PHE A 89 18.68 -0.95 13.21
N ARG A 90 18.47 0.25 13.76
CA ARG A 90 17.57 1.25 13.16
C ARG A 90 17.98 1.57 11.74
N THR A 91 19.27 1.82 11.50
CA THR A 91 19.81 2.12 10.16
C THR A 91 19.62 0.96 9.19
N VAL A 92 19.96 -0.27 9.59
CA VAL A 92 19.87 -1.46 8.74
C VAL A 92 18.42 -1.76 8.36
N PHE A 93 17.48 -1.68 9.32
CA PHE A 93 16.06 -1.90 9.02
C PHE A 93 15.45 -0.79 8.15
N PHE A 94 15.96 0.43 8.25
CA PHE A 94 15.46 1.55 7.47
C PHE A 94 16.01 1.58 6.03
N LEU A 95 17.20 0.99 5.81
CA LEU A 95 17.89 1.03 4.51
C LEU A 95 17.02 0.57 3.33
N PRO A 96 16.23 -0.53 3.41
CA PRO A 96 15.40 -0.98 2.29
C PRO A 96 14.38 0.06 1.84
N ASN A 97 13.90 0.92 2.72
CA ASN A 97 12.93 1.95 2.39
C ASN A 97 13.51 3.04 1.48
N LEU A 98 14.82 3.22 1.48
CA LEU A 98 15.51 4.21 0.62
C LEU A 98 15.69 3.73 -0.82
N ILE A 99 15.49 2.43 -1.08
CA ILE A 99 15.63 1.84 -2.41
C ILE A 99 14.32 2.03 -3.16
N GLY A 100 14.37 2.55 -4.39
CA GLY A 100 13.19 2.72 -5.22
C GLY A 100 12.46 1.40 -5.47
N GLY A 101 11.13 1.40 -5.41
CA GLY A 101 10.30 0.20 -5.46
C GLY A 101 10.53 -0.68 -6.69
N ILE A 102 10.73 -0.07 -7.86
CA ILE A 102 11.01 -0.79 -9.12
C ILE A 102 12.35 -1.55 -9.03
N VAL A 103 13.42 -0.86 -8.63
CA VAL A 103 14.77 -1.45 -8.54
C VAL A 103 14.79 -2.58 -7.52
N LEU A 104 14.20 -2.33 -6.35
CA LEU A 104 14.06 -3.32 -5.29
C LEU A 104 13.36 -4.58 -5.79
N SER A 105 12.26 -4.40 -6.50
CA SER A 105 11.44 -5.51 -7.00
C SER A 105 12.14 -6.34 -8.07
N TYR A 106 12.94 -5.74 -8.95
CA TYR A 106 13.76 -6.49 -9.90
C TYR A 106 14.85 -7.31 -9.21
N ILE A 107 15.49 -6.78 -8.16
CA ILE A 107 16.47 -7.55 -7.36
C ILE A 107 15.78 -8.76 -6.74
N TRP A 108 14.63 -8.56 -6.10
CA TRP A 108 13.86 -9.64 -5.49
C TRP A 108 13.31 -10.64 -6.50
N LEU A 109 12.92 -10.19 -7.70
CA LEU A 109 12.50 -11.07 -8.80
C LEU A 109 13.60 -12.08 -9.17
N MET A 110 14.85 -11.61 -9.28
CA MET A 110 15.98 -12.48 -9.54
C MET A 110 16.21 -13.49 -8.41
N ILE A 111 16.15 -13.02 -7.15
CA ILE A 111 16.30 -13.87 -5.97
C ILE A 111 15.20 -14.94 -5.93
N PHE A 112 13.94 -14.55 -6.06
CA PHE A 112 12.81 -15.50 -6.00
C PHE A 112 12.88 -16.52 -7.15
N ASN A 113 13.15 -16.08 -8.36
CA ASN A 113 13.23 -16.99 -9.49
C ASN A 113 14.44 -17.94 -9.37
N SER A 114 15.58 -17.48 -8.83
CA SER A 114 16.72 -18.35 -8.54
C SER A 114 16.39 -19.45 -7.52
N VAL A 115 15.69 -19.09 -6.44
CA VAL A 115 15.26 -20.05 -5.40
C VAL A 115 14.19 -21.01 -5.95
N LEU A 116 13.18 -20.47 -6.65
CA LEU A 116 12.06 -21.25 -7.15
C LEU A 116 12.43 -22.13 -8.34
N SER A 117 13.48 -21.81 -9.09
CA SER A 117 13.98 -22.64 -10.21
C SER A 117 14.40 -24.04 -9.76
N ASN A 118 14.87 -24.20 -8.52
CA ASN A 118 15.17 -25.52 -7.94
C ASN A 118 13.94 -26.43 -7.86
N PHE A 119 12.75 -25.85 -7.90
CA PHE A 119 11.45 -26.56 -7.89
C PHE A 119 10.76 -26.48 -9.25
N SER A 120 11.45 -26.09 -10.32
CA SER A 120 10.90 -25.85 -11.66
C SER A 120 9.74 -24.86 -11.67
N LYS A 121 9.80 -23.82 -10.81
CA LYS A 121 8.78 -22.79 -10.65
C LYS A 121 9.39 -21.39 -10.76
N THR A 122 8.52 -20.40 -10.94
CA THR A 122 8.85 -18.97 -10.93
C THR A 122 7.87 -18.24 -10.01
N ILE A 123 8.18 -17.00 -9.66
CA ILE A 123 7.29 -16.18 -8.83
C ILE A 123 5.90 -16.00 -9.46
N VAL A 124 5.80 -16.05 -10.77
CA VAL A 124 4.55 -15.91 -11.53
C VAL A 124 3.89 -17.24 -11.91
N SER A 125 4.39 -18.38 -11.42
CA SER A 125 3.78 -19.70 -11.72
C SER A 125 2.38 -19.83 -11.14
N THR A 126 2.10 -19.21 -9.98
CA THR A 126 0.78 -19.20 -9.35
C THR A 126 0.50 -17.85 -8.72
N GLN A 127 -0.79 -17.51 -8.57
CA GLN A 127 -1.22 -16.31 -7.88
C GLN A 127 -0.70 -16.25 -6.42
N TRP A 128 -0.58 -17.38 -5.74
CA TRP A 128 -0.07 -17.47 -4.37
C TRP A 128 1.40 -17.08 -4.25
N TYR A 129 2.25 -17.54 -5.16
CA TYR A 129 3.67 -17.13 -5.15
C TYR A 129 3.80 -15.64 -5.41
N ALA A 130 3.04 -15.12 -6.38
CA ALA A 130 3.00 -13.68 -6.67
C ALA A 130 2.54 -12.87 -5.45
N PHE A 131 1.47 -13.31 -4.76
CA PHE A 131 0.93 -12.65 -3.57
C PHE A 131 1.95 -12.58 -2.44
N TRP A 132 2.49 -13.73 -2.03
CA TRP A 132 3.44 -13.79 -0.92
C TRP A 132 4.79 -13.15 -1.27
N GLY A 133 5.23 -13.27 -2.52
CA GLY A 133 6.42 -12.57 -2.97
C GLY A 133 6.27 -11.05 -2.85
N MET A 134 5.15 -10.48 -3.28
CA MET A 134 4.88 -9.06 -3.09
C MET A 134 4.78 -8.68 -1.60
N ILE A 135 4.12 -9.50 -0.76
CA ILE A 135 4.04 -9.26 0.69
C ILE A 135 5.43 -9.20 1.31
N ILE A 136 6.31 -10.16 0.99
CA ILE A 136 7.68 -10.20 1.52
C ILE A 136 8.44 -8.93 1.15
N VAL A 137 8.43 -8.54 -0.12
CA VAL A 137 9.15 -7.36 -0.61
C VAL A 137 8.63 -6.07 0.03
N VAL A 138 7.32 -5.89 0.09
CA VAL A 138 6.68 -4.69 0.66
C VAL A 138 6.90 -4.63 2.17
N CYS A 139 6.77 -5.75 2.87
CA CYS A 139 7.03 -5.82 4.30
C CYS A 139 8.50 -5.48 4.60
N TRP A 140 9.44 -6.09 3.90
CA TRP A 140 10.86 -5.81 4.08
C TRP A 140 11.20 -4.34 3.83
N GLN A 141 10.57 -3.71 2.84
CA GLN A 141 10.77 -2.30 2.52
C GLN A 141 10.17 -1.36 3.57
N GLN A 142 8.97 -1.67 4.11
CA GLN A 142 8.22 -0.70 4.93
C GLN A 142 8.36 -0.89 6.43
N ILE A 143 8.73 -2.09 6.91
CA ILE A 143 8.84 -2.39 8.34
C ILE A 143 9.78 -1.42 9.06
N GLY A 144 10.93 -1.10 8.46
CA GLY A 144 11.91 -0.21 9.07
C GLY A 144 11.39 1.23 9.24
N TYR A 145 10.64 1.73 8.27
CA TYR A 145 10.04 3.06 8.36
C TYR A 145 8.96 3.13 9.46
N MET A 146 8.05 2.16 9.50
CA MET A 146 7.03 2.09 10.55
C MET A 146 7.64 1.86 11.93
N MET A 147 8.68 1.05 12.03
CA MET A 147 9.44 0.81 13.26
C MET A 147 9.97 2.12 13.86
N ILE A 148 10.52 3.04 13.05
CA ILE A 148 11.02 4.33 13.54
C ILE A 148 9.88 5.16 14.12
N ILE A 149 8.71 5.19 13.49
CA ILE A 149 7.54 5.91 13.99
C ILE A 149 7.07 5.31 15.33
N TYR A 150 7.02 3.97 15.43
CA TYR A 150 6.69 3.30 16.69
C TYR A 150 7.71 3.59 17.79
N ILE A 151 9.02 3.61 17.48
CA ILE A 151 10.06 3.97 18.45
C ILE A 151 9.82 5.37 19.00
N ALA A 152 9.55 6.35 18.12
CA ALA A 152 9.27 7.71 18.55
C ALA A 152 8.01 7.78 19.45
N GLY A 153 6.95 7.04 19.10
CA GLY A 153 5.75 6.93 19.92
C GLY A 153 6.03 6.33 21.30
N ILE A 154 6.80 5.24 21.36
CA ILE A 154 7.15 4.59 22.65
C ILE A 154 8.00 5.51 23.53
N GLN A 155 8.93 6.25 22.93
CA GLN A 155 9.82 7.18 23.67
C GLN A 155 9.07 8.41 24.19
N ASN A 156 7.90 8.74 23.65
CA ASN A 156 7.06 9.84 24.11
C ASN A 156 6.16 9.45 25.30
N ILE A 157 6.12 8.19 25.73
CA ILE A 157 5.36 7.75 26.90
C ILE A 157 6.08 8.26 28.16
N PRO A 158 5.42 9.03 29.07
CA PRO A 158 6.01 9.49 30.29
C PRO A 158 6.49 8.32 31.15
N GLY A 159 7.77 8.36 31.59
CA GLY A 159 8.38 7.31 32.43
C GLY A 159 7.63 7.12 33.76
N GLU A 160 7.07 8.21 34.30
CA GLU A 160 6.29 8.21 35.53
C GLU A 160 5.09 7.25 35.49
N LEU A 161 4.42 7.14 34.34
CA LEU A 161 3.31 6.20 34.16
C LEU A 161 3.77 4.74 34.21
N ILE A 162 4.96 4.48 33.64
CA ILE A 162 5.56 3.14 33.62
C ILE A 162 6.02 2.77 35.04
N GLU A 163 6.60 3.71 35.76
CA GLU A 163 7.07 3.51 37.16
C GLU A 163 5.89 3.32 38.11
N ALA A 164 4.86 4.15 38.02
CA ALA A 164 3.64 4.01 38.82
C ALA A 164 3.00 2.62 38.62
N ALA A 165 2.82 2.18 37.38
CA ALA A 165 2.28 0.85 37.09
C ALA A 165 3.13 -0.29 37.67
N LYS A 166 4.47 -0.14 37.70
CA LYS A 166 5.36 -1.13 38.30
C LYS A 166 5.24 -1.13 39.84
N ILE A 167 5.08 0.03 40.48
CA ILE A 167 4.84 0.16 41.92
C ILE A 167 3.52 -0.51 42.29
N ASP A 168 2.49 -0.39 41.46
CA ASP A 168 1.19 -1.04 41.61
C ASP A 168 1.24 -2.57 41.34
N GLY A 169 2.44 -3.14 41.05
CA GLY A 169 2.62 -4.56 40.84
C GLY A 169 2.24 -5.08 39.45
N ALA A 170 2.09 -4.19 38.44
CA ALA A 170 1.77 -4.62 37.09
C ALA A 170 2.90 -5.44 36.46
N ASN A 171 2.57 -6.62 35.93
CA ASN A 171 3.49 -7.42 35.15
C ASN A 171 3.69 -6.83 33.73
N SER A 172 4.68 -7.35 32.99
CA SER A 172 5.02 -6.82 31.64
C SER A 172 3.86 -6.86 30.65
N TRP A 173 2.96 -7.84 30.73
CA TRP A 173 1.78 -7.94 29.88
C TRP A 173 0.73 -6.90 30.26
N GLN A 174 0.49 -6.70 31.55
CA GLN A 174 -0.41 -5.67 32.08
C GLN A 174 0.09 -4.28 31.72
N LEU A 175 1.40 -4.03 31.88
CA LEU A 175 2.04 -2.78 31.45
C LEU A 175 1.84 -2.51 29.96
N LEU A 176 2.05 -3.53 29.12
CA LEU A 176 1.84 -3.43 27.67
C LEU A 176 0.36 -3.10 27.35
N ARG A 177 -0.58 -3.85 27.92
CA ARG A 177 -1.99 -3.77 27.57
C ARG A 177 -2.69 -2.54 28.13
N TYR A 178 -2.37 -2.15 29.37
CA TYR A 178 -3.11 -1.09 30.09
C TYR A 178 -2.42 0.26 30.07
N VAL A 179 -1.12 0.32 29.79
CA VAL A 179 -0.36 1.58 29.76
C VAL A 179 0.19 1.83 28.35
N THR A 180 1.03 0.93 27.83
CA THR A 180 1.77 1.17 26.59
C THR A 180 0.84 1.24 25.36
N LEU A 181 -0.03 0.26 25.16
CA LEU A 181 -0.92 0.23 24.00
C LEU A 181 -1.90 1.40 23.96
N PRO A 182 -2.60 1.78 25.06
CA PRO A 182 -3.48 2.94 25.04
C PRO A 182 -2.74 4.24 24.73
N MET A 183 -1.55 4.44 25.32
CA MET A 183 -0.73 5.63 25.04
C MET A 183 -0.19 5.67 23.60
N LEU A 184 -0.04 4.52 22.95
CA LEU A 184 0.42 4.41 21.57
C LEU A 184 -0.72 4.49 20.53
N MET A 185 -1.97 4.58 20.92
CA MET A 185 -3.09 4.60 19.97
C MET A 185 -2.92 5.66 18.87
N PRO A 186 -2.50 6.90 19.13
CA PRO A 186 -2.25 7.88 18.08
C PRO A 186 -1.17 7.42 17.08
N THR A 187 -0.10 6.82 17.59
CA THR A 187 0.99 6.30 16.74
C THR A 187 0.53 5.10 15.91
N ILE A 188 -0.22 4.18 16.50
CA ILE A 188 -0.82 3.03 15.80
C ILE A 188 -1.71 3.51 14.66
N THR A 189 -2.52 4.53 14.90
CA THR A 189 -3.38 5.13 13.89
C THR A 189 -2.58 5.71 12.72
N ILE A 190 -1.53 6.49 13.01
CA ILE A 190 -0.67 7.07 11.98
C ILE A 190 -0.01 5.95 11.15
N CYS A 191 0.57 4.94 11.79
CA CYS A 191 1.21 3.82 11.11
C CYS A 191 0.21 3.02 10.26
N THR A 192 -0.98 2.75 10.79
CA THR A 192 -2.05 2.06 10.06
C THR A 192 -2.52 2.88 8.86
N PHE A 193 -2.69 4.19 9.00
CA PHE A 193 -3.07 5.08 7.90
C PHE A 193 -2.02 5.09 6.79
N LEU A 194 -0.75 5.22 7.14
CA LEU A 194 0.35 5.24 6.16
C LEU A 194 0.46 3.91 5.43
N THR A 195 0.44 2.78 6.14
CA THR A 195 0.53 1.45 5.53
C THR A 195 -0.69 1.12 4.67
N LEU A 196 -1.88 1.49 5.10
CA LEU A 196 -3.12 1.31 4.34
C LEU A 196 -3.10 2.12 3.04
N THR A 197 -2.72 3.40 3.12
CA THR A 197 -2.63 4.27 1.95
C THR A 197 -1.58 3.78 0.96
N ASN A 198 -0.42 3.32 1.45
CA ASN A 198 0.65 2.76 0.62
C ASN A 198 0.22 1.44 -0.04
N GLY A 199 -0.49 0.56 0.69
CA GLY A 199 -1.00 -0.70 0.15
C GLY A 199 -1.96 -0.50 -1.02
N PHE A 200 -2.91 0.42 -0.90
CA PHE A 200 -3.83 0.73 -2.00
C PHE A 200 -3.13 1.35 -3.21
N LYS A 201 -2.14 2.21 -3.01
CA LYS A 201 -1.40 2.89 -4.10
C LYS A 201 -0.26 2.04 -4.68
N LEU A 202 -0.06 0.82 -4.20
CA LEU A 202 1.06 -0.01 -4.60
C LEU A 202 1.05 -0.29 -6.10
N PHE A 203 2.05 0.23 -6.80
CA PHE A 203 2.24 0.08 -8.24
C PHE A 203 3.59 -0.56 -8.56
N ASP A 204 4.68 0.04 -8.09
CA ASP A 204 6.06 -0.28 -8.46
C ASP A 204 6.39 -1.77 -8.28
N GLN A 205 6.07 -2.31 -7.11
CA GLN A 205 6.36 -3.71 -6.77
C GLN A 205 5.50 -4.67 -7.58
N ASN A 206 4.22 -4.36 -7.80
CA ASN A 206 3.37 -5.20 -8.64
C ASN A 206 3.81 -5.18 -10.10
N PHE A 207 4.18 -3.99 -10.61
CA PHE A 207 4.66 -3.82 -11.99
C PHE A 207 5.96 -4.59 -12.23
N ALA A 208 6.98 -4.39 -11.39
CA ALA A 208 8.31 -4.92 -11.61
C ALA A 208 8.48 -6.39 -11.19
N LEU A 209 7.76 -6.86 -10.15
CA LEU A 209 7.91 -8.22 -9.63
C LEU A 209 7.06 -9.23 -10.39
N THR A 210 5.81 -8.89 -10.70
CA THR A 210 4.84 -9.83 -11.27
C THR A 210 4.25 -9.40 -12.61
N GLY A 211 4.22 -8.08 -12.90
CA GLY A 211 3.51 -7.54 -14.06
C GLY A 211 2.02 -7.94 -14.11
N GLY A 212 1.43 -8.30 -12.96
CA GLY A 212 0.06 -8.81 -12.86
C GLY A 212 -0.11 -10.29 -13.21
N ASN A 213 0.97 -11.02 -13.54
CA ASN A 213 0.91 -12.44 -13.88
C ASN A 213 0.73 -13.34 -12.63
N PRO A 214 0.17 -14.56 -12.77
CA PRO A 214 -0.34 -15.18 -14.00
C PRO A 214 -1.71 -14.63 -14.44
N ALA A 215 -1.92 -14.52 -15.73
CA ALA A 215 -3.22 -14.20 -16.36
C ALA A 215 -3.94 -12.95 -15.76
N LYS A 216 -3.19 -11.94 -15.33
CA LYS A 216 -3.64 -10.74 -14.60
C LYS A 216 -4.30 -11.02 -13.22
N MET A 217 -4.18 -12.24 -12.71
CA MET A 217 -4.76 -12.62 -11.41
C MET A 217 -4.03 -12.00 -10.21
N SER A 218 -2.76 -11.60 -10.36
CA SER A 218 -2.00 -10.88 -9.32
C SER A 218 -1.95 -9.37 -9.54
N GLN A 219 -2.82 -8.86 -10.41
CA GLN A 219 -2.86 -7.45 -10.76
C GLN A 219 -3.56 -6.63 -9.68
N LEU A 220 -2.83 -5.73 -9.04
CA LEU A 220 -3.38 -4.74 -8.12
C LEU A 220 -4.09 -3.62 -8.90
N LEU A 221 -4.94 -2.89 -8.20
CA LEU A 221 -5.82 -1.89 -8.80
C LEU A 221 -5.05 -0.77 -9.51
N ALA A 222 -3.94 -0.29 -8.94
CA ALA A 222 -3.12 0.74 -9.55
C ALA A 222 -2.51 0.27 -10.90
N LEU A 223 -2.05 -0.99 -10.97
CA LEU A 223 -1.55 -1.59 -12.20
C LEU A 223 -2.68 -1.84 -13.23
N ASN A 224 -3.88 -2.23 -12.77
CA ASN A 224 -5.04 -2.39 -13.65
C ASN A 224 -5.44 -1.07 -14.31
N ILE A 225 -5.42 0.03 -13.54
CA ILE A 225 -5.69 1.37 -14.07
C ILE A 225 -4.64 1.76 -15.11
N TYR A 226 -3.37 1.54 -14.80
CA TYR A 226 -2.24 1.82 -15.70
C TYR A 226 -2.36 1.06 -17.01
N ASP A 227 -2.57 -0.26 -16.96
CA ASP A 227 -2.72 -1.12 -18.15
C ASP A 227 -3.95 -0.70 -18.98
N THR A 228 -5.06 -0.31 -18.35
CA THR A 228 -6.23 0.19 -19.06
C THR A 228 -5.93 1.51 -19.77
N MET A 229 -5.17 2.40 -19.14
CA MET A 229 -4.90 3.73 -19.65
C MET A 229 -3.87 3.74 -20.77
N TYR A 230 -2.84 2.91 -20.67
CA TYR A 230 -1.68 2.92 -21.57
C TYR A 230 -1.56 1.67 -22.45
N GLY A 231 -2.16 0.55 -22.05
CA GLY A 231 -2.06 -0.72 -22.77
C GLY A 231 -3.00 -0.83 -23.98
N THR A 232 -4.06 -0.02 -24.06
CA THR A 232 -5.04 -0.11 -25.15
C THR A 232 -5.43 1.27 -25.63
N THR A 233 -5.17 1.56 -26.92
CA THR A 233 -5.54 2.83 -27.53
C THR A 233 -7.05 3.04 -27.53
N GLY A 234 -7.50 4.23 -27.13
CA GLY A 234 -8.93 4.58 -27.06
C GLY A 234 -9.63 4.17 -25.76
N TRP A 235 -8.88 3.62 -24.80
CA TRP A 235 -9.37 3.23 -23.45
C TRP A 235 -8.94 4.21 -22.36
N GLN A 236 -8.26 5.29 -22.71
CA GLN A 236 -7.77 6.28 -21.74
C GLN A 236 -8.90 6.85 -20.89
N GLY A 237 -10.07 7.12 -21.47
CA GLY A 237 -11.25 7.58 -20.73
C GLY A 237 -11.78 6.55 -19.72
N VAL A 238 -11.71 5.26 -20.05
CA VAL A 238 -12.09 4.16 -19.14
C VAL A 238 -11.05 4.05 -18.00
N GLY A 239 -9.75 4.12 -18.33
CA GLY A 239 -8.69 4.16 -17.33
C GLY A 239 -8.85 5.34 -16.37
N GLN A 240 -9.21 6.52 -16.89
CA GLN A 240 -9.48 7.70 -16.07
C GLN A 240 -10.72 7.50 -15.17
N ALA A 241 -11.80 6.87 -15.68
CA ALA A 241 -12.98 6.56 -14.88
C ALA A 241 -12.65 5.57 -13.74
N LYS A 242 -11.83 4.55 -14.01
CA LYS A 242 -11.30 3.64 -12.96
C LYS A 242 -10.50 4.41 -11.91
N ALA A 243 -9.65 5.36 -12.33
CA ALA A 243 -8.86 6.20 -11.42
C ALA A 243 -9.74 7.08 -10.53
N VAL A 244 -10.85 7.61 -11.05
CA VAL A 244 -11.82 8.39 -10.26
C VAL A 244 -12.51 7.51 -9.22
N ILE A 245 -12.97 6.30 -9.58
CA ILE A 245 -13.56 5.35 -8.62
C ILE A 245 -12.54 5.00 -7.53
N PHE A 246 -11.30 4.74 -7.93
CA PHE A 246 -10.21 4.45 -6.99
C PHE A 246 -9.96 5.61 -6.02
N PHE A 247 -9.92 6.85 -6.53
CA PHE A 247 -9.75 8.04 -5.71
C PHE A 247 -10.86 8.18 -4.67
N ILE A 248 -12.13 8.02 -5.09
CA ILE A 248 -13.28 8.08 -4.19
C ILE A 248 -13.17 7.00 -3.11
N LEU A 249 -12.82 5.76 -3.49
CA LEU A 249 -12.66 4.66 -2.56
C LEU A 249 -11.60 4.96 -1.49
N VAL A 250 -10.41 5.41 -1.91
CA VAL A 250 -9.31 5.75 -0.98
C VAL A 250 -9.70 6.93 -0.09
N ALA A 251 -10.38 7.95 -0.63
CA ALA A 251 -10.86 9.09 0.15
C ALA A 251 -11.89 8.68 1.21
N VAL A 252 -12.83 7.81 0.86
CA VAL A 252 -13.83 7.27 1.80
C VAL A 252 -13.15 6.48 2.92
N ILE A 253 -12.21 5.60 2.58
CA ILE A 253 -11.44 4.82 3.58
C ILE A 253 -10.68 5.76 4.51
N ALA A 254 -10.01 6.80 3.97
CA ALA A 254 -9.27 7.77 4.76
C ALA A 254 -10.17 8.57 5.71
N LEU A 255 -11.36 8.99 5.24
CA LEU A 255 -12.34 9.69 6.06
C LEU A 255 -12.92 8.82 7.17
N ILE A 256 -13.22 7.55 6.88
CA ILE A 256 -13.71 6.59 7.88
C ILE A 256 -12.64 6.40 8.96
N GLN A 257 -11.40 6.18 8.56
CA GLN A 257 -10.30 5.98 9.51
C GLN A 257 -10.09 7.22 10.39
N ASN A 258 -10.11 8.43 9.81
CA ASN A 258 -9.97 9.68 10.58
C ASN A 258 -11.11 9.91 11.57
N LYS A 259 -12.32 9.37 11.30
CA LYS A 259 -13.47 9.49 12.22
C LYS A 259 -13.45 8.45 13.34
N LEU A 260 -12.78 7.31 13.12
CA LEU A 260 -12.68 6.21 14.10
C LEU A 260 -11.54 6.43 15.12
N THR A 261 -10.70 7.42 14.87
CA THR A 261 -9.56 7.80 15.69
C THR A 261 -9.76 9.12 16.38
#